data_dab22fe84ed201ca17649c86e4e1d843
#
_entry.id   dab22fe84ed201ca17649c86e4e1d843
#
_cell.length_a   1.000
_cell.length_b   1.000
_cell.length_c   1.000
_cell.angle_alpha   90.00
_cell.angle_beta   90.00
_cell.angle_gamma   90.00
#
_symmetry.space_group_name_H-M   'P 1'
#
loop_
_entity.id
_entity.type
_entity.pdbx_description
1 polymer ?
#
loop_
_entity_poly.entity_id
_entity_poly.type
_entity_poly.pdbx_seq_one_letter_code
_entity_poly.pdbx_strand_id
1 'polypeptide(L)'
;MRLQQLRYLIAVAESGSINSVAHSHYISQSALSTSIRELEEEMGVKVFNRTNKGITLTSEGVELLAYARQVVEQADLMIRHYESDRNDTYRKLSVSSQHYAFVVNAFTEFVAKRHDESCDFTLRETRTADVIDDVRTFRSDIGVLYLSTYNERVLRRRLDEANLRFVSLFRARPHVFVREGHPLAGRKSVRVQDLEEYPRYTFEQGPEGSLYYSEEPLSSLPHRQRITVSDRATMTSLLRCYDGFLVSTGVRSDEMLDGIVAIPLDVDEVMNVGYVVHRERKLSSLAQAYIAELNQLIMGCADKNALVPSKEVTRANAASSADGAAGKAEGAAAAE
;
A
#
# COMPACT_ATOMS: atom_id res chain seq x y z
N MET A 1 -23.55 11.37 -18.52
CA MET A 1 -22.09 11.57 -18.61
C MET A 1 -21.45 10.35 -19.28
N ARG A 2 -20.61 10.57 -20.30
CA ARG A 2 -19.87 9.53 -21.03
C ARG A 2 -18.38 9.79 -20.87
N LEU A 3 -17.56 8.74 -20.82
CA LEU A 3 -16.10 8.86 -20.71
C LEU A 3 -15.50 9.71 -21.84
N GLN A 4 -16.04 9.58 -23.06
CA GLN A 4 -15.62 10.38 -24.19
C GLN A 4 -15.86 11.88 -24.01
N GLN A 5 -16.92 12.28 -23.31
CA GLN A 5 -17.19 13.69 -23.01
C GLN A 5 -16.12 14.25 -22.04
N LEU A 6 -15.68 13.43 -21.06
CA LEU A 6 -14.58 13.81 -20.16
C LEU A 6 -13.24 13.92 -20.91
N ARG A 7 -12.96 13.03 -21.86
CA ARG A 7 -11.76 13.14 -22.72
C ARG A 7 -11.78 14.40 -23.57
N TYR A 8 -12.93 14.75 -24.13
CA TYR A 8 -13.09 15.99 -24.89
C TYR A 8 -12.92 17.23 -24.02
N LEU A 9 -13.48 17.23 -22.81
CA LEU A 9 -13.29 18.31 -21.84
C LEU A 9 -11.80 18.53 -21.54
N ILE A 10 -11.06 17.46 -21.27
CA ILE A 10 -9.60 17.51 -20.97
C ILE A 10 -8.85 18.07 -22.20
N ALA A 11 -9.11 17.52 -23.39
CA ALA A 11 -8.43 17.94 -24.62
C ALA A 11 -8.69 19.42 -24.94
N VAL A 12 -9.93 19.90 -24.77
CA VAL A 12 -10.26 21.31 -25.00
C VAL A 12 -9.62 22.21 -23.95
N ALA A 13 -9.58 21.80 -22.69
CA ALA A 13 -8.91 22.55 -21.63
C ALA A 13 -7.39 22.69 -21.88
N GLU A 14 -6.74 21.66 -22.41
CA GLU A 14 -5.32 21.65 -22.75
C GLU A 14 -4.99 22.45 -24.02
N SER A 15 -5.82 22.32 -25.04
CA SER A 15 -5.63 22.99 -26.33
C SER A 15 -6.05 24.47 -26.33
N GLY A 16 -7.00 24.87 -25.46
CA GLY A 16 -7.65 26.20 -25.50
C GLY A 16 -8.51 26.46 -26.75
N SER A 17 -8.74 25.44 -27.62
CA SER A 17 -9.41 25.57 -28.92
C SER A 17 -10.28 24.37 -29.25
N ILE A 18 -11.61 24.56 -29.37
CA ILE A 18 -12.54 23.52 -29.81
C ILE A 18 -12.22 23.09 -31.25
N ASN A 19 -11.85 24.03 -32.13
CA ASN A 19 -11.56 23.71 -33.53
C ASN A 19 -10.33 22.83 -33.65
N SER A 20 -9.27 23.10 -32.90
CA SER A 20 -8.06 22.27 -32.90
C SER A 20 -8.33 20.85 -32.45
N VAL A 21 -9.10 20.69 -31.36
CA VAL A 21 -9.47 19.38 -30.79
C VAL A 21 -10.42 18.63 -31.76
N ALA A 22 -11.39 19.30 -32.36
CA ALA A 22 -12.28 18.67 -33.33
C ALA A 22 -11.51 18.10 -34.53
N HIS A 23 -10.54 18.85 -35.03
CA HIS A 23 -9.66 18.40 -36.11
C HIS A 23 -8.79 17.19 -35.68
N SER A 24 -8.15 17.24 -34.51
CA SER A 24 -7.29 16.15 -34.02
C SER A 24 -8.06 14.88 -33.67
N HIS A 25 -9.33 14.98 -33.30
CA HIS A 25 -10.20 13.86 -33.01
C HIS A 25 -11.09 13.41 -34.21
N TYR A 26 -10.89 13.96 -35.40
CA TYR A 26 -11.64 13.63 -36.64
C TYR A 26 -13.16 13.75 -36.47
N ILE A 27 -13.63 14.77 -35.78
CA ILE A 27 -15.05 15.08 -35.58
C ILE A 27 -15.37 16.51 -35.98
N SER A 28 -16.66 16.81 -36.23
CA SER A 28 -17.06 18.18 -36.50
C SER A 28 -17.00 19.04 -35.27
N GLN A 29 -16.68 20.33 -35.41
CA GLN A 29 -16.67 21.30 -34.32
C GLN A 29 -18.04 21.41 -33.61
N SER A 30 -19.14 21.27 -34.40
CA SER A 30 -20.51 21.27 -33.88
C SER A 30 -20.77 20.05 -32.98
N ALA A 31 -20.31 18.86 -33.36
CA ALA A 31 -20.45 17.65 -32.57
C ALA A 31 -19.68 17.75 -31.21
N LEU A 32 -18.43 18.24 -31.29
CA LEU A 32 -17.64 18.47 -30.06
C LEU A 32 -18.29 19.50 -29.14
N SER A 33 -18.74 20.64 -29.69
CA SER A 33 -19.43 21.69 -28.90
C SER A 33 -20.73 21.17 -28.28
N THR A 34 -21.50 20.36 -28.99
CA THR A 34 -22.73 19.73 -28.47
C THR A 34 -22.38 18.74 -27.33
N SER A 35 -21.38 17.91 -27.51
CA SER A 35 -20.94 16.96 -26.51
C SER A 35 -20.50 17.62 -25.18
N ILE A 36 -19.78 18.75 -25.28
CA ILE A 36 -19.39 19.52 -24.10
C ILE A 36 -20.61 20.17 -23.46
N ARG A 37 -21.53 20.77 -24.24
CA ARG A 37 -22.74 21.37 -23.72
C ARG A 37 -23.64 20.36 -23.00
N GLU A 38 -23.81 19.16 -23.56
CA GLU A 38 -24.57 18.07 -22.91
C GLU A 38 -23.95 17.71 -21.55
N LEU A 39 -22.61 17.69 -21.45
CA LEU A 39 -21.92 17.46 -20.19
C LEU A 39 -22.14 18.59 -19.18
N GLU A 40 -22.07 19.85 -19.62
CA GLU A 40 -22.34 21.03 -18.80
C GLU A 40 -23.79 21.03 -18.27
N GLU A 41 -24.75 20.69 -19.13
CA GLU A 41 -26.18 20.61 -18.78
C GLU A 41 -26.44 19.48 -17.77
N GLU A 42 -25.84 18.30 -17.96
CA GLU A 42 -26.00 17.16 -17.05
C GLU A 42 -25.33 17.40 -15.68
N MET A 43 -24.17 18.07 -15.66
CA MET A 43 -23.47 18.43 -14.42
C MET A 43 -24.04 19.67 -13.75
N GLY A 44 -24.88 20.46 -14.44
CA GLY A 44 -25.46 21.70 -13.93
C GLY A 44 -24.42 22.82 -13.77
N VAL A 45 -23.27 22.74 -14.44
CA VAL A 45 -22.17 23.71 -14.34
C VAL A 45 -21.71 24.16 -15.71
N LYS A 46 -21.26 25.41 -15.80
CA LYS A 46 -20.61 25.91 -17.01
C LYS A 46 -19.10 25.72 -16.88
N VAL A 47 -18.51 24.98 -17.81
CA VAL A 47 -17.10 24.60 -17.74
C VAL A 47 -16.20 25.62 -18.44
N PHE A 48 -16.67 26.14 -19.59
CA PHE A 48 -15.86 27.01 -20.41
C PHE A 48 -16.48 28.40 -20.61
N ASN A 49 -15.64 29.44 -20.51
CA ASN A 49 -15.90 30.77 -20.99
C ASN A 49 -15.35 30.91 -22.42
N ARG A 50 -16.20 31.37 -23.35
CA ARG A 50 -15.77 31.69 -24.74
C ARG A 50 -15.41 33.17 -24.78
N THR A 51 -14.20 33.47 -25.19
CA THR A 51 -13.71 34.86 -25.38
C THR A 51 -13.20 35.05 -26.80
N ASN A 52 -13.03 36.26 -27.21
CA ASN A 52 -12.43 36.59 -28.54
C ASN A 52 -10.97 36.13 -28.67
N LYS A 53 -10.34 35.73 -27.55
CA LYS A 53 -8.94 35.21 -27.49
C LYS A 53 -8.87 33.69 -27.36
N GLY A 54 -10.01 32.99 -27.36
CA GLY A 54 -10.06 31.53 -27.21
C GLY A 54 -10.99 31.11 -26.06
N ILE A 55 -10.76 29.91 -25.56
CA ILE A 55 -11.54 29.27 -24.50
C ILE A 55 -10.74 29.24 -23.20
N THR A 56 -11.36 29.61 -22.09
CA THR A 56 -10.80 29.54 -20.75
C THR A 56 -11.75 28.78 -19.82
N LEU A 57 -11.22 28.13 -18.81
CA LEU A 57 -12.04 27.45 -17.80
C LEU A 57 -12.72 28.46 -16.88
N THR A 58 -13.91 28.10 -16.38
CA THR A 58 -14.54 28.72 -15.22
C THR A 58 -13.94 28.15 -13.94
N SER A 59 -14.30 28.69 -12.74
CA SER A 59 -13.95 28.09 -11.45
C SER A 59 -14.48 26.67 -11.31
N GLU A 60 -15.75 26.46 -11.64
CA GLU A 60 -16.39 25.16 -11.64
C GLU A 60 -15.78 24.22 -12.69
N GLY A 61 -15.35 24.79 -13.83
CA GLY A 61 -14.65 24.06 -14.89
C GLY A 61 -13.28 23.52 -14.45
N VAL A 62 -12.54 24.27 -13.63
CA VAL A 62 -11.26 23.79 -13.05
C VAL A 62 -11.49 22.60 -12.11
N GLU A 63 -12.53 22.69 -11.27
CA GLU A 63 -12.89 21.60 -10.36
C GLU A 63 -13.35 20.36 -11.14
N LEU A 64 -14.27 20.51 -12.10
CA LEU A 64 -14.74 19.39 -12.92
C LEU A 64 -13.60 18.76 -13.73
N LEU A 65 -12.65 19.57 -14.24
CA LEU A 65 -11.48 19.06 -14.96
C LEU A 65 -10.61 18.17 -14.07
N ALA A 66 -10.43 18.51 -12.80
CA ALA A 66 -9.67 17.70 -11.86
C ALA A 66 -10.31 16.32 -11.65
N TYR A 67 -11.62 16.26 -11.45
CA TYR A 67 -12.37 15.01 -11.37
C TYR A 67 -12.37 14.23 -12.70
N ALA A 68 -12.53 14.92 -13.83
CA ALA A 68 -12.52 14.31 -15.16
C ALA A 68 -11.19 13.60 -15.44
N ARG A 69 -10.05 14.20 -15.08
CA ARG A 69 -8.73 13.58 -15.21
C ARG A 69 -8.62 12.31 -14.39
N GLN A 70 -9.08 12.31 -13.15
CA GLN A 70 -9.06 11.12 -12.29
C GLN A 70 -9.90 9.98 -12.86
N VAL A 71 -11.12 10.26 -13.33
CA VAL A 71 -12.02 9.26 -13.92
C VAL A 71 -11.42 8.67 -15.19
N VAL A 72 -10.89 9.51 -16.09
CA VAL A 72 -10.26 9.07 -17.34
C VAL A 72 -9.02 8.24 -17.05
N GLU A 73 -8.17 8.66 -16.12
CA GLU A 73 -6.99 7.89 -15.71
C GLU A 73 -7.35 6.51 -15.16
N GLN A 74 -8.38 6.42 -14.31
CA GLN A 74 -8.85 5.13 -13.78
C GLN A 74 -9.42 4.23 -14.89
N ALA A 75 -10.17 4.82 -15.83
CA ALA A 75 -10.69 4.07 -16.99
C ALA A 75 -9.55 3.56 -17.89
N ASP A 76 -8.52 4.36 -18.11
CA ASP A 76 -7.35 3.98 -18.92
C ASP A 76 -6.52 2.91 -18.21
N LEU A 77 -6.40 2.98 -16.88
CA LEU A 77 -5.79 1.92 -16.07
C LEU A 77 -6.55 0.60 -16.20
N MET A 78 -7.88 0.65 -16.15
CA MET A 78 -8.72 -0.53 -16.34
C MET A 78 -8.54 -1.14 -17.75
N ILE A 79 -8.56 -0.32 -18.79
CA ILE A 79 -8.36 -0.77 -20.18
C ILE A 79 -6.97 -1.42 -20.31
N ARG A 80 -5.92 -0.74 -19.86
CA ARG A 80 -4.54 -1.27 -19.90
C ARG A 80 -4.42 -2.58 -19.15
N HIS A 81 -5.08 -2.74 -18.00
CA HIS A 81 -5.06 -3.98 -17.23
C HIS A 81 -5.59 -5.17 -18.05
N TYR A 82 -6.70 -5.00 -18.77
CA TYR A 82 -7.29 -6.08 -19.58
C TYR A 82 -6.64 -6.24 -20.96
N GLU A 83 -5.96 -5.22 -21.47
CA GLU A 83 -5.17 -5.31 -22.70
C GLU A 83 -3.82 -6.00 -22.46
N SER A 84 -3.20 -5.79 -21.30
CA SER A 84 -1.92 -6.43 -20.94
C SER A 84 -2.04 -7.93 -20.68
N ASP A 85 -3.22 -8.44 -20.30
CA ASP A 85 -3.48 -9.89 -20.28
C ASP A 85 -3.41 -10.54 -21.69
N ARG A 86 -3.47 -9.74 -22.75
CA ARG A 86 -3.35 -10.21 -24.16
C ARG A 86 -1.95 -10.05 -24.75
N ASN A 87 -1.16 -9.11 -24.23
CA ASN A 87 0.22 -8.87 -24.67
C ASN A 87 1.06 -8.64 -23.41
N ASP A 88 1.95 -9.56 -23.08
CA ASP A 88 2.88 -9.64 -21.92
C ASP A 88 3.83 -8.40 -21.76
N THR A 89 3.42 -7.21 -22.22
CA THR A 89 4.30 -6.06 -22.41
C THR A 89 4.25 -5.02 -21.30
N TYR A 90 3.25 -5.01 -20.43
CA TYR A 90 3.17 -4.01 -19.35
C TYR A 90 2.76 -4.67 -18.03
N ARG A 91 3.73 -4.82 -17.16
CA ARG A 91 3.55 -5.45 -15.85
C ARG A 91 3.41 -4.39 -14.77
N LYS A 92 2.44 -4.55 -13.88
CA LYS A 92 2.21 -3.63 -12.76
C LYS A 92 2.20 -4.39 -11.44
N LEU A 93 2.81 -3.79 -10.41
CA LEU A 93 2.70 -4.22 -9.02
C LEU A 93 2.44 -3.01 -8.13
N SER A 94 1.35 -3.05 -7.36
CA SER A 94 1.04 -2.05 -6.34
C SER A 94 0.92 -2.71 -4.98
N VAL A 95 1.66 -2.20 -4.00
CA VAL A 95 1.68 -2.69 -2.62
C VAL A 95 1.31 -1.55 -1.68
N SER A 96 0.38 -1.79 -0.75
CA SER A 96 0.13 -0.92 0.39
C SER A 96 0.56 -1.61 1.67
N SER A 97 1.16 -0.91 2.61
CA SER A 97 1.68 -1.48 3.85
C SER A 97 1.51 -0.53 5.00
N GLN A 98 1.34 -1.06 6.21
CA GLN A 98 1.73 -0.34 7.40
C GLN A 98 3.23 0.00 7.33
N HIS A 99 3.72 0.87 8.21
CA HIS A 99 5.08 1.43 8.16
C HIS A 99 6.16 0.42 8.58
N TYR A 100 6.37 -0.61 7.75
CA TYR A 100 7.35 -1.67 7.97
C TYR A 100 8.60 -1.51 7.11
N ALA A 101 9.75 -1.29 7.73
CA ALA A 101 11.04 -1.18 7.04
C ALA A 101 11.36 -2.42 6.18
N PHE A 102 11.04 -3.64 6.66
CA PHE A 102 11.29 -4.87 5.92
C PHE A 102 10.45 -4.99 4.63
N VAL A 103 9.24 -4.38 4.58
CA VAL A 103 8.43 -4.33 3.34
C VAL A 103 9.08 -3.43 2.31
N VAL A 104 9.59 -2.27 2.74
CA VAL A 104 10.30 -1.33 1.86
C VAL A 104 11.59 -1.95 1.33
N ASN A 105 12.36 -2.65 2.17
CA ASN A 105 13.56 -3.35 1.76
C ASN A 105 13.26 -4.43 0.71
N ALA A 106 12.30 -5.31 0.99
CA ALA A 106 11.90 -6.35 0.04
C ALA A 106 11.45 -5.74 -1.30
N PHE A 107 10.74 -4.60 -1.25
CA PHE A 107 10.30 -3.90 -2.45
C PHE A 107 11.48 -3.31 -3.23
N THR A 108 12.45 -2.71 -2.54
CA THR A 108 13.66 -2.15 -3.14
C THR A 108 14.49 -3.23 -3.83
N GLU A 109 14.74 -4.36 -3.16
CA GLU A 109 15.45 -5.49 -3.75
C GLU A 109 14.70 -6.10 -4.94
N PHE A 110 13.37 -6.22 -4.81
CA PHE A 110 12.52 -6.72 -5.87
C PHE A 110 12.58 -5.87 -7.14
N VAL A 111 12.53 -4.55 -7.00
CA VAL A 111 12.65 -3.58 -8.11
C VAL A 111 14.05 -3.61 -8.71
N ALA A 112 15.09 -3.61 -7.86
CA ALA A 112 16.49 -3.64 -8.32
C ALA A 112 16.81 -4.86 -9.19
N LYS A 113 16.22 -6.03 -8.90
CA LYS A 113 16.37 -7.26 -9.69
C LYS A 113 15.67 -7.20 -11.07
N ARG A 114 14.86 -6.17 -11.34
CA ARG A 114 14.00 -6.01 -12.54
C ARG A 114 14.22 -4.70 -13.27
N HIS A 115 15.41 -4.13 -13.16
CA HIS A 115 15.74 -2.82 -13.74
C HIS A 115 15.64 -2.79 -15.29
N ASP A 116 15.73 -3.95 -15.96
CA ASP A 116 15.63 -4.08 -17.42
C ASP A 116 14.19 -4.41 -17.90
N GLU A 117 13.23 -4.61 -16.96
CA GLU A 117 11.86 -4.96 -17.31
C GLU A 117 10.97 -3.71 -17.41
N SER A 118 10.05 -3.69 -18.39
CA SER A 118 9.03 -2.63 -18.48
C SER A 118 7.94 -2.88 -17.45
N CYS A 119 8.11 -2.31 -16.25
CA CYS A 119 7.21 -2.49 -15.12
C CYS A 119 6.83 -1.16 -14.47
N ASP A 120 5.62 -1.08 -13.93
CA ASP A 120 5.17 0.01 -13.08
C ASP A 120 5.06 -0.49 -11.63
N PHE A 121 5.86 0.06 -10.75
CA PHE A 121 5.94 -0.32 -9.35
C PHE A 121 5.43 0.79 -8.45
N THR A 122 4.52 0.46 -7.55
CA THR A 122 4.00 1.41 -6.55
C THR A 122 4.06 0.79 -5.17
N LEU A 123 4.69 1.48 -4.23
CA LEU A 123 4.64 1.18 -2.80
C LEU A 123 4.01 2.36 -2.06
N ARG A 124 3.06 2.07 -1.17
CA ARG A 124 2.43 3.03 -0.28
C ARG A 124 2.61 2.58 1.16
N GLU A 125 3.28 3.38 1.96
CA GLU A 125 3.22 3.25 3.42
C GLU A 125 2.04 4.10 3.90
N THR A 126 1.06 3.49 4.56
CA THR A 126 -0.19 4.15 4.89
C THR A 126 -0.89 3.50 6.09
N ARG A 127 -1.95 4.12 6.58
CA ARG A 127 -2.73 3.69 7.75
C ARG A 127 -3.37 2.32 7.52
N THR A 128 -3.62 1.58 8.60
CA THR A 128 -4.25 0.26 8.53
C THR A 128 -5.58 0.25 7.77
N ALA A 129 -6.44 1.26 7.98
CA ALA A 129 -7.70 1.37 7.25
C ALA A 129 -7.49 1.59 5.75
N ASP A 130 -6.52 2.44 5.39
CA ASP A 130 -6.19 2.75 4.01
C ASP A 130 -5.56 1.54 3.29
N VAL A 131 -4.72 0.74 3.99
CA VAL A 131 -4.20 -0.54 3.46
C VAL A 131 -5.36 -1.48 3.07
N ILE A 132 -6.38 -1.61 3.93
CA ILE A 132 -7.56 -2.44 3.66
C ILE A 132 -8.36 -1.88 2.46
N ASP A 133 -8.60 -0.58 2.44
CA ASP A 133 -9.38 0.07 1.38
C ASP A 133 -8.64 0.08 0.04
N ASP A 134 -7.32 0.24 0.01
CA ASP A 134 -6.51 0.16 -1.20
C ASP A 134 -6.63 -1.22 -1.88
N VAL A 135 -6.61 -2.31 -1.10
CA VAL A 135 -6.79 -3.66 -1.65
C VAL A 135 -8.25 -3.90 -2.04
N ARG A 136 -9.20 -3.45 -1.24
CA ARG A 136 -10.64 -3.57 -1.53
C ARG A 136 -11.03 -2.88 -2.83
N THR A 137 -10.45 -1.71 -3.10
CA THR A 137 -10.74 -0.89 -4.30
C THR A 137 -9.79 -1.19 -5.47
N PHE A 138 -8.96 -2.22 -5.36
CA PHE A 138 -7.97 -2.62 -6.37
C PHE A 138 -6.91 -1.54 -6.69
N ARG A 139 -6.74 -0.58 -5.81
CA ARG A 139 -5.66 0.41 -5.86
C ARG A 139 -4.30 -0.23 -5.57
N SER A 140 -4.31 -1.29 -4.74
CA SER A 140 -3.15 -2.14 -4.49
C SER A 140 -3.49 -3.61 -4.72
N ASP A 141 -2.49 -4.38 -5.19
CA ASP A 141 -2.60 -5.82 -5.41
C ASP A 141 -2.48 -6.58 -4.10
N ILE A 142 -1.67 -6.04 -3.19
CA ILE A 142 -1.31 -6.64 -1.91
C ILE A 142 -1.34 -5.55 -0.85
N GLY A 143 -1.88 -5.87 0.32
CA GLY A 143 -1.74 -5.06 1.53
C GLY A 143 -0.93 -5.81 2.58
N VAL A 144 -0.08 -5.15 3.35
CA VAL A 144 0.67 -5.75 4.47
C VAL A 144 0.26 -5.10 5.77
N LEU A 145 -0.21 -5.91 6.72
CA LEU A 145 -0.63 -5.46 8.05
C LEU A 145 -0.44 -6.57 9.09
N TYR A 146 -0.63 -6.26 10.37
CA TYR A 146 -0.59 -7.27 11.43
C TYR A 146 -1.93 -7.45 12.13
N LEU A 147 -2.10 -8.66 12.67
CA LEU A 147 -3.14 -9.02 13.62
C LEU A 147 -2.51 -9.38 14.95
N SER A 148 -3.18 -9.06 16.04
CA SER A 148 -2.82 -9.43 17.42
C SER A 148 -4.05 -9.89 18.19
N THR A 149 -3.88 -10.43 19.39
CA THR A 149 -5.01 -10.83 20.23
C THR A 149 -5.99 -9.67 20.49
N TYR A 150 -5.49 -8.44 20.51
CA TYR A 150 -6.29 -7.24 20.75
C TYR A 150 -7.13 -6.81 19.54
N ASN A 151 -6.54 -6.80 18.34
CA ASN A 151 -7.19 -6.22 17.14
C ASN A 151 -7.81 -7.26 16.19
N GLU A 152 -7.44 -8.55 16.31
CA GLU A 152 -7.78 -9.60 15.33
C GLU A 152 -9.28 -9.70 15.05
N ARG A 153 -10.11 -9.68 16.09
CA ARG A 153 -11.58 -9.81 15.93
C ARG A 153 -12.16 -8.67 15.08
N VAL A 154 -11.71 -7.44 15.33
CA VAL A 154 -12.22 -6.25 14.64
C VAL A 154 -11.70 -6.21 13.20
N LEU A 155 -10.39 -6.43 13.02
CA LEU A 155 -9.78 -6.38 11.70
C LEU A 155 -10.24 -7.54 10.81
N ARG A 156 -10.38 -8.77 11.33
CA ARG A 156 -10.93 -9.89 10.53
C ARG A 156 -12.35 -9.60 10.04
N ARG A 157 -13.21 -9.07 10.92
CA ARG A 157 -14.54 -8.65 10.49
C ARG A 157 -14.48 -7.61 9.37
N ARG A 158 -13.62 -6.59 9.50
CA ARG A 158 -13.44 -5.56 8.47
C ARG A 158 -12.91 -6.14 7.15
N LEU A 159 -11.98 -7.10 7.22
CA LEU A 159 -11.46 -7.82 6.05
C LEU A 159 -12.55 -8.66 5.38
N ASP A 160 -13.40 -9.35 6.14
CA ASP A 160 -14.51 -10.14 5.61
C ASP A 160 -15.55 -9.24 4.94
N GLU A 161 -15.93 -8.12 5.55
CA GLU A 161 -16.82 -7.11 4.97
C GLU A 161 -16.25 -6.50 3.66
N ALA A 162 -14.92 -6.40 3.56
CA ALA A 162 -14.21 -5.92 2.39
C ALA A 162 -13.92 -7.01 1.33
N ASN A 163 -14.39 -8.25 1.52
CA ASN A 163 -14.10 -9.43 0.68
C ASN A 163 -12.60 -9.71 0.53
N LEU A 164 -11.82 -9.50 1.60
CA LEU A 164 -10.38 -9.72 1.63
C LEU A 164 -10.04 -11.01 2.40
N ARG A 165 -8.87 -11.56 2.07
CA ARG A 165 -8.28 -12.71 2.76
C ARG A 165 -6.93 -12.30 3.34
N PHE A 166 -6.73 -12.55 4.63
CA PHE A 166 -5.44 -12.43 5.30
C PHE A 166 -4.66 -13.75 5.21
N VAL A 167 -3.39 -13.66 4.83
CA VAL A 167 -2.45 -14.77 4.80
C VAL A 167 -1.25 -14.42 5.68
N SER A 168 -0.99 -15.24 6.69
CA SER A 168 0.12 -15.04 7.62
C SER A 168 1.46 -15.22 6.92
N LEU A 169 2.38 -14.27 7.09
CA LEU A 169 3.78 -14.35 6.68
C LEU A 169 4.64 -14.90 7.83
N PHE A 170 4.54 -14.23 8.98
CA PHE A 170 5.28 -14.64 10.18
C PHE A 170 4.57 -14.18 11.44
N ARG A 171 4.99 -14.75 12.56
CA ARG A 171 4.58 -14.31 13.90
C ARG A 171 5.82 -13.86 14.66
N ALA A 172 5.73 -12.72 15.34
CA ALA A 172 6.84 -12.16 16.08
C ALA A 172 6.41 -11.68 17.46
N ARG A 173 7.33 -11.73 18.42
CA ARG A 173 7.17 -11.06 19.71
C ARG A 173 7.46 -9.57 19.56
N PRO A 174 6.73 -8.68 20.24
CA PRO A 174 7.01 -7.25 20.19
C PRO A 174 8.42 -6.92 20.69
N HIS A 175 9.03 -5.93 20.03
CA HIS A 175 10.31 -5.34 20.43
C HIS A 175 10.15 -3.84 20.57
N VAL A 176 10.93 -3.27 21.46
CA VAL A 176 11.05 -1.84 21.67
C VAL A 176 12.24 -1.32 20.87
N PHE A 177 11.99 -0.37 20.00
CA PHE A 177 13.01 0.32 19.22
C PHE A 177 13.35 1.64 19.90
N VAL A 178 14.63 1.83 20.18
CA VAL A 178 15.20 3.02 20.83
C VAL A 178 16.54 3.36 20.17
N ARG A 179 17.04 4.60 20.31
CA ARG A 179 18.39 4.95 19.86
C ARG A 179 19.47 4.17 20.64
N GLU A 180 20.64 3.99 20.06
CA GLU A 180 21.78 3.28 20.70
C GLU A 180 22.21 3.89 22.04
N GLY A 181 22.13 5.21 22.18
CA GLY A 181 22.47 5.91 23.43
C GLY A 181 21.31 6.02 24.43
N HIS A 182 20.18 5.33 24.22
CA HIS A 182 19.04 5.35 25.13
C HIS A 182 19.38 4.61 26.43
N PRO A 183 18.88 5.07 27.63
CA PRO A 183 19.15 4.39 28.91
C PRO A 183 18.77 2.90 28.95
N LEU A 184 17.82 2.46 28.12
CA LEU A 184 17.41 1.07 28.02
C LEU A 184 18.21 0.26 26.99
N ALA A 185 19.01 0.86 26.12
CA ALA A 185 19.64 0.20 24.96
C ALA A 185 20.51 -1.02 25.33
N GLY A 186 21.13 -1.01 26.50
CA GLY A 186 21.99 -2.11 26.98
C GLY A 186 21.25 -3.27 27.66
N ARG A 187 19.91 -3.21 27.77
CA ARG A 187 19.13 -4.28 28.44
C ARG A 187 18.89 -5.46 27.51
N LYS A 188 18.86 -6.68 28.07
CA LYS A 188 18.52 -7.91 27.34
C LYS A 188 17.02 -8.01 27.02
N SER A 189 16.17 -7.43 27.86
CA SER A 189 14.73 -7.28 27.69
C SER A 189 14.23 -6.10 28.51
N VAL A 190 13.08 -5.55 28.16
CA VAL A 190 12.39 -4.47 28.89
C VAL A 190 10.97 -4.90 29.22
N ARG A 191 10.46 -4.44 30.34
CA ARG A 191 9.07 -4.62 30.76
C ARG A 191 8.28 -3.36 30.45
N VAL A 192 6.96 -3.47 30.41
CA VAL A 192 6.07 -2.31 30.13
C VAL A 192 6.32 -1.17 31.12
N GLN A 193 6.54 -1.47 32.40
CA GLN A 193 6.80 -0.48 33.44
C GLN A 193 8.09 0.31 33.21
N ASP A 194 9.09 -0.32 32.59
CA ASP A 194 10.38 0.34 32.26
C ASP A 194 10.22 1.42 31.21
N LEU A 195 9.08 1.45 30.49
CA LEU A 195 8.77 2.37 29.37
C LEU A 195 7.97 3.59 29.84
N GLU A 196 7.38 3.59 31.03
CA GLU A 196 6.43 4.62 31.48
C GLU A 196 7.02 6.02 31.54
N GLU A 197 8.32 6.14 31.77
CA GLU A 197 9.03 7.43 31.86
C GLU A 197 9.35 8.05 30.49
N TYR A 198 9.28 7.27 29.42
CA TYR A 198 9.68 7.67 28.07
C TYR A 198 8.50 7.97 27.16
N PRO A 199 8.64 8.93 26.23
CA PRO A 199 7.63 9.20 25.22
C PRO A 199 7.42 8.00 24.31
N ARG A 200 6.17 7.66 24.10
CA ARG A 200 5.77 6.64 23.12
C ARG A 200 5.58 7.26 21.76
N TYR A 201 6.21 6.70 20.73
CA TYR A 201 5.99 7.06 19.34
C TYR A 201 4.93 6.18 18.72
N THR A 202 4.05 6.78 17.90
CA THR A 202 2.96 6.09 17.22
C THR A 202 2.75 6.69 15.84
N PHE A 203 2.26 5.86 14.90
CA PHE A 203 1.78 6.33 13.60
C PHE A 203 0.33 6.80 13.69
N GLU A 204 0.00 7.87 12.96
CA GLU A 204 -1.35 8.40 12.87
C GLU A 204 -2.29 7.41 12.20
N GLN A 205 -3.48 7.17 12.79
CA GLN A 205 -4.48 6.26 12.23
C GLN A 205 -5.75 6.97 11.73
N GLY A 206 -5.71 8.28 11.58
CA GLY A 206 -6.80 9.09 11.05
C GLY A 206 -7.81 9.58 12.12
N PRO A 207 -8.85 10.31 11.69
CA PRO A 207 -9.75 11.01 12.60
C PRO A 207 -10.62 10.08 13.46
N GLU A 208 -10.87 8.85 13.02
CA GLU A 208 -11.67 7.88 13.77
C GLU A 208 -10.89 7.20 14.90
N GLY A 209 -9.57 7.37 14.97
CA GLY A 209 -8.66 7.10 16.09
C GLY A 209 -8.84 5.79 16.86
N SER A 210 -9.48 4.78 16.27
CA SER A 210 -9.70 3.50 16.92
C SER A 210 -8.38 2.77 17.17
N LEU A 211 -8.08 2.45 18.43
CA LEU A 211 -6.87 1.72 18.82
C LEU A 211 -6.74 0.34 18.15
N TYR A 212 -7.84 -0.22 17.63
CA TYR A 212 -7.80 -1.48 16.87
C TYR A 212 -7.07 -1.37 15.53
N TYR A 213 -6.94 -0.15 15.00
CA TYR A 213 -6.19 0.14 13.76
C TYR A 213 -4.75 0.57 14.03
N SER A 214 -4.32 0.69 15.29
CA SER A 214 -2.94 1.05 15.64
C SER A 214 -1.94 0.07 15.01
N GLU A 215 -0.84 0.61 14.49
CA GLU A 215 0.26 -0.19 13.93
C GLU A 215 1.20 -0.72 15.00
N GLU A 216 1.12 -0.15 16.21
CA GLU A 216 1.90 -0.56 17.32
C GLU A 216 1.07 -1.47 18.26
N PRO A 217 1.59 -2.64 18.64
CA PRO A 217 0.95 -3.45 19.65
C PRO A 217 0.92 -2.71 21.00
N LEU A 218 0.00 -3.15 21.87
CA LEU A 218 -0.15 -2.57 23.22
C LEU A 218 -0.51 -1.07 23.20
N SER A 219 -1.21 -0.60 22.17
CA SER A 219 -1.59 0.82 22.02
C SER A 219 -2.54 1.32 23.10
N SER A 220 -3.23 0.42 23.81
CA SER A 220 -4.12 0.73 24.94
C SER A 220 -3.42 0.95 26.28
N LEU A 221 -2.10 0.65 26.38
CA LEU A 221 -1.37 0.84 27.61
C LEU A 221 -1.19 2.32 27.98
N PRO A 222 -1.22 2.65 29.29
CA PRO A 222 -0.96 4.01 29.73
C PRO A 222 0.43 4.48 29.30
N HIS A 223 0.56 5.77 29.00
CA HIS A 223 1.82 6.42 28.64
C HIS A 223 1.81 7.86 29.16
N ARG A 224 2.96 8.34 29.59
CA ARG A 224 3.13 9.71 30.07
C ARG A 224 3.02 10.73 28.92
N GLN A 225 3.59 10.42 27.78
CA GLN A 225 3.60 11.27 26.60
C GLN A 225 3.49 10.41 25.34
N ARG A 226 2.69 10.88 24.37
CA ARG A 226 2.58 10.29 23.04
C ARG A 226 3.04 11.30 22.02
N ILE A 227 3.85 10.85 21.06
CA ILE A 227 4.24 11.61 19.89
C ILE A 227 3.75 10.86 18.67
N THR A 228 2.84 11.47 17.92
CA THR A 228 2.21 10.87 16.76
C THR A 228 2.82 11.47 15.49
N VAL A 229 3.20 10.62 14.54
CA VAL A 229 3.77 11.00 13.25
C VAL A 229 3.01 10.35 12.11
N SER A 230 3.15 10.87 10.90
CA SER A 230 2.45 10.39 9.72
C SER A 230 3.34 9.62 8.73
N ASP A 231 4.66 9.61 8.96
CA ASP A 231 5.62 9.01 8.06
C ASP A 231 6.82 8.39 8.78
N ARG A 232 7.46 7.42 8.11
CA ARG A 232 8.59 6.67 8.66
C ARG A 232 9.88 7.47 8.73
N ALA A 233 10.10 8.46 7.88
CA ALA A 233 11.32 9.28 7.92
C ALA A 233 11.34 10.15 9.18
N THR A 234 10.20 10.78 9.51
CA THR A 234 10.01 11.52 10.77
C THR A 234 10.15 10.61 11.98
N MET A 235 9.54 9.40 11.95
CA MET A 235 9.69 8.39 13.01
C MET A 235 11.15 8.02 13.25
N THR A 236 11.89 7.73 12.18
CA THR A 236 13.32 7.37 12.25
C THR A 236 14.16 8.53 12.83
N SER A 237 13.86 9.76 12.45
CA SER A 237 14.53 10.96 12.98
C SER A 237 14.29 11.12 14.47
N LEU A 238 13.06 10.94 14.95
CA LEU A 238 12.72 10.96 16.38
C LEU A 238 13.44 9.83 17.15
N LEU A 239 13.41 8.62 16.61
CA LEU A 239 14.10 7.46 17.22
C LEU A 239 15.61 7.67 17.35
N ARG A 240 16.25 8.43 16.46
CA ARG A 240 17.70 8.72 16.51
C ARG A 240 18.05 9.88 17.44
N CYS A 241 17.16 10.85 17.59
CA CYS A 241 17.49 12.14 18.20
C CYS A 241 16.90 12.34 19.60
N TYR A 242 15.91 11.55 20.02
CA TYR A 242 15.18 11.78 21.25
C TYR A 242 14.92 10.48 22.00
N ASP A 243 14.89 10.55 23.36
CA ASP A 243 14.72 9.40 24.23
C ASP A 243 13.24 8.99 24.36
N GLY A 244 12.69 8.50 23.26
CA GLY A 244 11.39 7.86 23.23
C GLY A 244 11.51 6.47 22.61
N PHE A 245 10.39 5.78 22.47
CA PHE A 245 10.35 4.41 21.96
C PHE A 245 9.21 4.14 21.00
N LEU A 246 9.44 3.22 20.08
CA LEU A 246 8.45 2.61 19.20
C LEU A 246 8.35 1.12 19.54
N VAL A 247 7.13 0.56 19.52
CA VAL A 247 6.93 -0.90 19.64
C VAL A 247 6.56 -1.46 18.30
N SER A 248 7.32 -2.45 17.80
CA SER A 248 7.07 -3.11 16.52
C SER A 248 7.56 -4.56 16.54
N THR A 249 7.62 -5.21 15.39
CA THR A 249 8.19 -6.56 15.24
C THR A 249 9.71 -6.52 15.48
N GLY A 250 10.33 -7.57 15.90
CA GLY A 250 11.80 -7.64 16.02
C GLY A 250 12.52 -7.85 14.69
N VAL A 251 11.81 -7.78 13.55
CA VAL A 251 12.41 -7.92 12.22
C VAL A 251 13.16 -6.65 11.88
N ARG A 252 14.47 -6.76 11.74
CA ARG A 252 15.40 -5.65 11.47
C ARG A 252 15.84 -5.67 10.01
N SER A 253 16.05 -4.48 9.49
CA SER A 253 16.84 -4.23 8.30
C SER A 253 18.02 -3.36 8.72
N ASP A 254 19.22 -3.91 8.71
CA ASP A 254 20.40 -3.26 9.27
C ASP A 254 20.71 -1.92 8.59
N GLU A 255 20.46 -1.81 7.29
CA GLU A 255 20.68 -0.56 6.53
C GLU A 255 19.71 0.58 6.91
N MET A 256 18.50 0.26 7.35
CA MET A 256 17.47 1.28 7.64
C MET A 256 17.38 1.66 9.12
N LEU A 257 18.00 0.89 10.00
CA LEU A 257 17.93 1.08 11.46
C LEU A 257 19.29 1.42 12.08
N ASP A 258 20.25 1.94 11.28
CA ASP A 258 21.53 2.43 11.79
C ASP A 258 21.32 3.44 12.91
N GLY A 259 22.01 3.23 14.04
CA GLY A 259 21.85 4.03 15.27
C GLY A 259 20.61 3.69 16.13
N ILE A 260 19.85 2.62 15.78
CA ILE A 260 18.66 2.18 16.50
C ILE A 260 18.82 0.73 16.93
N VAL A 261 18.49 0.42 18.16
CA VAL A 261 18.51 -0.94 18.74
C VAL A 261 17.07 -1.44 18.98
N ALA A 262 16.85 -2.72 18.71
CA ALA A 262 15.62 -3.42 19.05
C ALA A 262 15.83 -4.28 20.29
N ILE A 263 15.02 -4.09 21.32
CA ILE A 263 15.10 -4.80 22.59
C ILE A 263 13.83 -5.63 22.77
N PRO A 264 13.89 -6.92 23.09
CA PRO A 264 12.72 -7.73 23.36
C PRO A 264 11.85 -7.10 24.44
N LEU A 265 10.54 -7.00 24.20
CA LEU A 265 9.55 -6.57 25.18
C LEU A 265 9.00 -7.80 25.91
N ASP A 266 9.09 -7.79 27.24
CA ASP A 266 8.63 -8.89 28.11
C ASP A 266 7.10 -8.82 28.28
N VAL A 267 6.39 -9.38 27.31
CA VAL A 267 4.91 -9.44 27.28
C VAL A 267 4.47 -10.74 26.60
N ASP A 268 3.29 -11.20 26.97
CA ASP A 268 2.65 -12.37 26.37
C ASP A 268 1.78 -11.97 25.15
N GLU A 269 2.32 -11.12 24.28
CA GLU A 269 1.66 -10.65 23.05
C GLU A 269 2.42 -11.17 21.84
N VAL A 270 1.68 -11.49 20.77
CA VAL A 270 2.25 -11.95 19.50
C VAL A 270 1.65 -11.17 18.34
N MET A 271 2.50 -10.58 17.54
CA MET A 271 2.13 -9.94 16.29
C MET A 271 2.13 -10.99 15.18
N ASN A 272 0.97 -11.23 14.56
CA ASN A 272 0.84 -12.04 13.35
C ASN A 272 0.86 -11.10 12.14
N VAL A 273 2.02 -10.92 11.55
CA VAL A 273 2.17 -10.10 10.34
C VAL A 273 1.84 -10.94 9.12
N GLY A 274 1.06 -10.37 8.22
CA GLY A 274 0.64 -11.05 7.02
C GLY A 274 0.27 -10.09 5.91
N TYR A 275 -0.07 -10.68 4.77
CA TYR A 275 -0.59 -9.90 3.67
C TYR A 275 -2.08 -10.14 3.45
N VAL A 276 -2.75 -9.14 2.92
CA VAL A 276 -4.16 -9.19 2.52
C VAL A 276 -4.28 -9.07 1.01
N VAL A 277 -5.21 -9.84 0.44
CA VAL A 277 -5.52 -9.87 -0.99
C VAL A 277 -7.02 -10.01 -1.17
N HIS A 278 -7.54 -9.53 -2.29
CA HIS A 278 -8.95 -9.71 -2.62
C HIS A 278 -9.25 -11.18 -2.92
N ARG A 279 -10.36 -11.73 -2.37
CA ARG A 279 -10.66 -13.18 -2.45
C ARG A 279 -10.90 -13.67 -3.88
N GLU A 280 -11.50 -12.81 -4.70
CA GLU A 280 -11.87 -13.16 -6.08
C GLU A 280 -10.78 -12.81 -7.11
N ARG A 281 -9.72 -12.12 -6.69
CA ARG A 281 -8.65 -11.72 -7.60
C ARG A 281 -7.52 -12.74 -7.60
N LYS A 282 -7.19 -13.25 -8.78
CA LYS A 282 -5.98 -14.04 -8.97
C LYS A 282 -4.75 -13.09 -8.93
N LEU A 283 -3.78 -13.43 -8.10
CA LEU A 283 -2.53 -12.67 -8.03
C LEU A 283 -1.75 -12.77 -9.34
N SER A 284 -1.23 -11.63 -9.80
CA SER A 284 -0.32 -11.58 -10.94
C SER A 284 1.01 -12.32 -10.64
N SER A 285 1.75 -12.68 -11.68
CA SER A 285 3.08 -13.29 -11.54
C SER A 285 4.05 -12.38 -10.75
N LEU A 286 3.97 -11.06 -10.95
CA LEU A 286 4.75 -10.08 -10.19
C LEU A 286 4.36 -10.05 -8.71
N ALA A 287 3.07 -10.08 -8.40
CA ALA A 287 2.59 -10.09 -7.02
C ALA A 287 3.03 -11.37 -6.29
N GLN A 288 2.96 -12.54 -6.95
CA GLN A 288 3.44 -13.81 -6.41
C GLN A 288 4.96 -13.79 -6.19
N ALA A 289 5.72 -13.27 -7.16
CA ALA A 289 7.17 -13.15 -7.05
C ALA A 289 7.58 -12.17 -5.93
N TYR A 290 6.85 -11.07 -5.74
CA TYR A 290 7.10 -10.15 -4.63
C TYR A 290 6.83 -10.80 -3.27
N ILE A 291 5.74 -11.56 -3.12
CA ILE A 291 5.45 -12.30 -1.88
C ILE A 291 6.58 -13.30 -1.57
N ALA A 292 7.13 -13.97 -2.59
CA ALA A 292 8.26 -14.88 -2.41
C ALA A 292 9.53 -14.14 -1.95
N GLU A 293 9.84 -12.97 -2.53
CA GLU A 293 10.96 -12.12 -2.12
C GLU A 293 10.79 -11.63 -0.68
N LEU A 294 9.59 -11.17 -0.34
CA LEU A 294 9.25 -10.72 1.01
C LEU A 294 9.45 -11.83 2.05
N ASN A 295 9.00 -13.06 1.74
CA ASN A 295 9.23 -14.22 2.60
C ASN A 295 10.72 -14.54 2.75
N GLN A 296 11.49 -14.50 1.67
CA GLN A 296 12.92 -14.80 1.69
C GLN A 296 13.68 -13.77 2.55
N LEU A 297 13.38 -12.49 2.41
CA LEU A 297 13.98 -11.43 3.21
C LEU A 297 13.65 -11.60 4.69
N ILE A 298 12.39 -11.86 5.04
CA ILE A 298 11.96 -12.07 6.44
C ILE A 298 12.75 -13.22 7.07
N MET A 299 12.92 -14.34 6.35
CA MET A 299 13.68 -15.48 6.86
C MET A 299 15.17 -15.21 6.99
N GLY A 300 15.73 -14.28 6.21
CA GLY A 300 17.13 -13.86 6.27
C GLY A 300 17.44 -12.82 7.35
N CYS A 301 16.52 -11.90 7.61
CA CYS A 301 16.73 -10.73 8.50
C CYS A 301 16.19 -10.92 9.92
N ALA A 302 15.42 -11.99 10.18
CA ALA A 302 14.81 -12.16 11.48
C ALA A 302 15.82 -12.73 12.49
N ASP A 303 15.98 -12.03 13.62
CA ASP A 303 16.54 -12.66 14.80
C ASP A 303 15.71 -13.91 15.11
N LYS A 304 16.36 -15.09 15.17
CA LYS A 304 15.69 -16.37 15.44
C LYS A 304 14.88 -16.36 16.74
N ASN A 305 15.19 -15.46 17.65
CA ASN A 305 14.47 -15.27 18.91
C ASN A 305 13.23 -14.36 18.77
N ALA A 306 13.14 -13.52 17.72
CA ALA A 306 12.00 -12.67 17.47
C ALA A 306 10.84 -13.43 16.82
N LEU A 307 11.13 -14.45 16.01
CA LEU A 307 10.11 -15.23 15.30
C LEU A 307 9.52 -16.33 16.19
N VAL A 308 8.20 -16.44 16.16
CA VAL A 308 7.46 -17.54 16.78
C VAL A 308 7.14 -18.56 15.69
N PRO A 309 7.54 -19.84 15.84
CA PRO A 309 7.26 -20.88 14.86
C PRO A 309 5.75 -21.00 14.58
N SER A 310 5.35 -20.90 13.34
CA SER A 310 3.95 -21.10 12.92
C SER A 310 3.81 -22.44 12.22
N LYS A 311 2.94 -23.33 12.74
CA LYS A 311 2.59 -24.58 12.08
C LYS A 311 1.84 -24.37 10.75
N GLU A 312 1.30 -23.18 10.50
CA GLU A 312 0.52 -22.84 9.31
C GLU A 312 1.36 -22.31 8.14
N VAL A 313 2.49 -21.63 8.43
CA VAL A 313 3.40 -21.11 7.37
C VAL A 313 4.01 -22.26 6.56
N THR A 314 4.30 -23.38 7.20
CA THR A 314 4.87 -24.57 6.55
C THR A 314 3.91 -25.21 5.54
N ARG A 315 2.59 -25.12 5.76
CA ARG A 315 1.57 -25.67 4.84
C ARG A 315 1.32 -24.76 3.63
N ALA A 316 1.30 -23.44 3.81
CA ALA A 316 1.10 -22.48 2.72
C ALA A 316 2.30 -22.47 1.75
N ASN A 317 3.53 -22.56 2.27
CA ASN A 317 4.74 -22.65 1.45
C ASN A 317 4.86 -23.98 0.70
N ALA A 318 4.36 -25.09 1.28
CA ALA A 318 4.31 -26.39 0.62
C ALA A 318 3.26 -26.46 -0.50
N ALA A 319 2.12 -25.79 -0.35
CA ALA A 319 1.08 -25.71 -1.38
C ALA A 319 1.53 -24.87 -2.59
N SER A 320 2.24 -23.75 -2.36
CA SER A 320 2.79 -22.89 -3.42
C SER A 320 3.89 -23.57 -4.23
N SER A 321 4.68 -24.46 -3.61
CA SER A 321 5.72 -25.25 -4.30
C SER A 321 5.15 -26.46 -5.06
N ALA A 322 4.00 -27.00 -4.65
CA ALA A 322 3.33 -28.12 -5.32
C ALA A 322 2.60 -27.69 -6.61
N ASP A 323 1.96 -26.52 -6.62
CA ASP A 323 1.32 -25.96 -7.82
C ASP A 323 2.34 -25.55 -8.91
N GLY A 324 3.55 -25.13 -8.52
CA GLY A 324 4.64 -24.82 -9.45
C GLY A 324 5.28 -26.06 -10.09
N ALA A 325 5.18 -27.22 -9.46
CA ALA A 325 5.70 -28.49 -9.97
C ALA A 325 4.69 -29.20 -10.90
N ALA A 326 3.40 -29.08 -10.64
CA ALA A 326 2.36 -29.68 -11.47
C ALA A 326 2.25 -29.02 -12.87
N GLY A 327 2.44 -27.68 -12.95
CA GLY A 327 2.43 -26.95 -14.23
C GLY A 327 3.63 -27.25 -15.16
N LYS A 328 4.72 -27.83 -14.64
CA LYS A 328 5.87 -28.25 -15.45
C LYS A 328 5.76 -29.69 -15.99
N ALA A 329 4.93 -30.54 -15.37
CA ALA A 329 4.73 -31.91 -15.81
C ALA A 329 3.73 -32.05 -16.97
N GLU A 330 2.72 -31.18 -17.05
CA GLU A 330 1.75 -31.18 -18.17
C GLU A 330 2.30 -30.57 -19.48
N GLY A 331 3.32 -29.71 -19.40
CA GLY A 331 3.96 -29.13 -20.59
C GLY A 331 4.94 -30.06 -21.31
N ALA A 332 5.38 -31.17 -20.66
CA ALA A 332 6.32 -32.13 -21.24
C ALA A 332 5.63 -33.35 -21.92
N ALA A 333 4.34 -33.58 -21.67
CA ALA A 333 3.57 -34.66 -22.26
C ALA A 333 2.83 -34.33 -23.55
N ALA A 334 2.92 -33.08 -24.02
CA ALA A 334 2.28 -32.59 -25.27
C ALA A 334 3.28 -32.39 -26.43
N ALA A 335 4.55 -32.86 -26.29
CA ALA A 335 5.63 -32.69 -27.27
C ALA A 335 6.29 -34.03 -27.70
N GLU A 336 5.54 -35.14 -27.58
CA GLU A 336 5.88 -36.41 -28.24
C GLU A 336 4.76 -36.86 -29.18
#